data_e05aa2085c753cd029ebaa70137467cd
#
_entry.id   e05aa2085c753cd029ebaa70137467cd
#
_cell.length_a   1.000
_cell.length_b   1.000
_cell.length_c   1.000
_cell.angle_alpha   90.00
_cell.angle_beta   90.00
_cell.angle_gamma   90.00
#
_symmetry.space_group_name_H-M   'P 1'
#
loop_
_entity.id
_entity.type
_entity.pdbx_description
1 polymer ?
#
loop_
_entity_poly.entity_id
_entity_poly.type
_entity_poly.pdbx_seq_one_letter_code
_entity_poly.pdbx_strand_id
1 'polypeptide(L)'
;MNRKLKPWVSVLFLIYLALLIWIILFKLQFSISDLDALRSVNLIPFHYDNEVGAGFHIKEVLENLLIFIPMGIYLQMLLPESRFHVKLVIIAGSSLLLETAQYILAVGRSDITDLLTNTTGGLLGIALYGIMVRLLKNRARADKLFFILAVITSAAIVGLLALLLLAN
;
A
#
# COMPACT_ATOMS: atom_id res chain seq x y z
N MET A 1 -12.82 -3.85 17.77
CA MET A 1 -13.64 -3.22 16.71
C MET A 1 -15.11 -3.54 16.89
N ASN A 2 -15.98 -2.57 16.65
CA ASN A 2 -17.43 -2.79 16.67
C ASN A 2 -17.79 -3.83 15.59
N ARG A 3 -18.58 -4.86 15.94
CA ARG A 3 -19.03 -5.92 15.02
C ARG A 3 -19.70 -5.35 13.76
N LYS A 4 -20.42 -4.21 13.89
CA LYS A 4 -21.10 -3.54 12.77
C LYS A 4 -20.13 -2.84 11.80
N LEU A 5 -18.95 -2.44 12.24
CA LEU A 5 -17.95 -1.78 11.39
C LEU A 5 -17.06 -2.77 10.62
N LYS A 6 -16.91 -4.00 11.14
CA LYS A 6 -15.99 -4.99 10.55
C LYS A 6 -16.23 -5.26 9.07
N PRO A 7 -17.47 -5.51 8.59
CA PRO A 7 -17.71 -5.75 7.16
C PRO A 7 -17.35 -4.54 6.29
N TRP A 8 -17.65 -3.33 6.74
CA TRP A 8 -17.33 -2.10 6.00
C TRP A 8 -15.82 -1.85 5.91
N VAL A 9 -15.09 -2.10 7.01
CA VAL A 9 -13.63 -2.03 7.00
C VAL A 9 -13.04 -3.08 6.05
N SER A 10 -13.63 -4.29 5.98
CA SER A 10 -13.19 -5.31 5.02
C SER A 10 -13.42 -4.89 3.57
N VAL A 11 -14.56 -4.25 3.27
CA VAL A 11 -14.84 -3.71 1.92
C VAL A 11 -13.84 -2.62 1.56
N LEU A 12 -13.60 -1.67 2.47
CA LEU A 12 -12.60 -0.61 2.25
C LEU A 12 -11.19 -1.19 2.07
N PHE A 13 -10.85 -2.24 2.80
CA PHE A 13 -9.57 -2.93 2.63
C PHE A 13 -9.45 -3.59 1.25
N LEU A 14 -10.53 -4.21 0.74
CA LEU A 14 -10.54 -4.77 -0.62
C LEU A 14 -10.41 -3.67 -1.69
N ILE A 15 -11.08 -2.53 -1.51
CA ILE A 15 -10.92 -1.36 -2.40
C ILE A 15 -9.46 -0.89 -2.36
N TYR A 16 -8.88 -0.76 -1.17
CA TYR A 16 -7.47 -0.39 -1.02
C TYR A 16 -6.55 -1.38 -1.72
N LEU A 17 -6.76 -2.70 -1.57
CA LEU A 17 -5.94 -3.72 -2.24
C LEU A 17 -6.06 -3.63 -3.76
N ALA A 18 -7.25 -3.40 -4.29
CA ALA A 18 -7.45 -3.21 -5.72
C ALA A 18 -6.69 -1.97 -6.24
N LEU A 19 -6.76 -0.86 -5.51
CA LEU A 19 -6.01 0.37 -5.82
C LEU A 19 -4.50 0.15 -5.70
N LEU A 20 -4.05 -0.55 -4.66
CA LEU A 20 -2.63 -0.88 -4.45
C LEU A 20 -2.07 -1.70 -5.63
N ILE A 21 -2.79 -2.75 -6.04
CA ILE A 21 -2.42 -3.56 -7.19
C ILE A 21 -2.36 -2.70 -8.45
N TRP A 22 -3.36 -1.86 -8.66
CA TRP A 22 -3.40 -1.00 -9.85
C TRP A 22 -2.29 0.04 -9.87
N ILE A 23 -2.00 0.68 -8.75
CA ILE A 23 -0.92 1.68 -8.66
C ILE A 23 0.44 1.03 -8.91
N ILE A 24 0.71 -0.12 -8.29
CA ILE A 24 2.04 -0.76 -8.36
C ILE A 24 2.25 -1.48 -9.69
N LEU A 25 1.27 -2.28 -10.16
CA LEU A 25 1.45 -3.05 -11.39
C LEU A 25 1.23 -2.22 -12.64
N PHE A 26 0.24 -1.34 -12.63
CA PHE A 26 -0.15 -0.59 -13.83
C PHE A 26 0.31 0.88 -13.82
N LYS A 27 1.03 1.31 -12.78
CA LYS A 27 1.59 2.69 -12.66
C LYS A 27 0.55 3.77 -12.97
N LEU A 28 -0.70 3.56 -12.58
CA LEU A 28 -1.87 4.40 -12.89
C LEU A 28 -2.22 4.49 -14.39
N GLN A 29 -1.68 3.63 -15.23
CA GLN A 29 -2.04 3.59 -16.65
C GLN A 29 -3.32 2.78 -16.87
N PHE A 30 -4.11 3.19 -17.85
CA PHE A 30 -5.38 2.55 -18.19
C PHE A 30 -5.23 1.52 -19.32
N SER A 31 -4.09 1.53 -20.03
CA SER A 31 -3.81 0.61 -21.12
C SER A 31 -2.55 -0.20 -20.83
N ILE A 32 -2.63 -1.50 -21.03
CA ILE A 32 -1.47 -2.42 -20.91
C ILE A 32 -0.42 -2.12 -21.99
N SER A 33 -0.85 -1.59 -23.15
CA SER A 33 0.07 -1.20 -24.24
C SER A 33 0.99 -0.04 -23.89
N ASP A 34 0.64 0.74 -22.86
CA ASP A 34 1.39 1.92 -22.44
C ASP A 34 2.41 1.59 -21.35
N LEU A 35 2.47 0.33 -20.93
CA LEU A 35 3.44 -0.16 -19.95
C LEU A 35 4.75 -0.51 -20.67
N ASP A 36 5.86 -0.01 -20.11
CA ASP A 36 7.18 -0.41 -20.57
C ASP A 36 7.37 -1.91 -20.36
N ALA A 37 7.66 -2.64 -21.44
CA ALA A 37 7.96 -4.06 -21.38
C ALA A 37 9.38 -4.27 -20.80
N LEU A 38 9.54 -4.01 -19.52
CA LEU A 38 10.80 -4.16 -18.81
C LEU A 38 10.75 -5.37 -17.87
N ARG A 39 11.78 -6.22 -17.99
CA ARG A 39 11.98 -7.34 -17.07
C ARG A 39 13.38 -7.23 -16.51
N SER A 40 13.52 -6.70 -15.31
CA SER A 40 14.78 -6.62 -14.59
C SER A 40 14.58 -6.93 -13.12
N VAL A 41 15.64 -7.39 -12.46
CA VAL A 41 15.67 -7.67 -11.02
C VAL A 41 16.85 -6.95 -10.41
N ASN A 42 16.60 -6.13 -9.39
CA ASN A 42 17.62 -5.50 -8.58
C ASN A 42 17.60 -6.10 -7.16
N LEU A 43 18.66 -6.80 -6.79
CA LEU A 43 18.80 -7.39 -5.46
C LEU A 43 19.74 -6.60 -4.53
N ILE A 44 20.26 -5.45 -4.99
CA ILE A 44 21.12 -4.60 -4.17
C ILE A 44 20.26 -3.49 -3.57
N PRO A 45 20.02 -3.49 -2.25
CA PRO A 45 19.19 -2.47 -1.63
C PRO A 45 19.76 -1.06 -1.84
N PHE A 46 18.87 -0.12 -2.17
CA PHE A 46 19.21 1.29 -2.39
C PHE A 46 20.32 1.52 -3.44
N HIS A 47 20.50 0.56 -4.35
CA HIS A 47 21.39 0.73 -5.49
C HIS A 47 20.65 1.46 -6.59
N TYR A 48 21.18 2.61 -6.99
CA TYR A 48 20.57 3.49 -7.97
C TYR A 48 21.47 3.59 -9.19
N ASP A 49 20.90 3.38 -10.37
CA ASP A 49 21.60 3.66 -11.61
C ASP A 49 21.76 5.18 -11.75
N ASN A 50 22.99 5.63 -12.01
CA ASN A 50 23.33 7.07 -12.09
C ASN A 50 22.56 7.85 -13.18
N GLU A 51 21.87 7.13 -14.07
CA GLU A 51 21.12 7.73 -15.19
C GLU A 51 19.81 8.42 -14.76
N VAL A 52 19.21 8.03 -13.61
CA VAL A 52 17.85 8.46 -13.22
C VAL A 52 17.86 9.56 -12.14
N GLY A 53 19.00 9.85 -11.52
CA GLY A 53 19.14 10.90 -10.52
C GLY A 53 18.55 10.57 -9.13
N ALA A 54 19.25 11.01 -8.06
CA ALA A 54 18.90 10.73 -6.67
C ALA A 54 17.48 11.19 -6.25
N GLY A 55 16.98 12.27 -6.85
CA GLY A 55 15.64 12.81 -6.52
C GLY A 55 14.48 11.90 -6.93
N PHE A 56 14.61 11.19 -8.05
CA PHE A 56 13.61 10.22 -8.50
C PHE A 56 13.50 9.04 -7.54
N HIS A 57 14.63 8.50 -7.12
CA HIS A 57 14.67 7.36 -6.19
C HIS A 57 14.12 7.68 -4.81
N ILE A 58 14.39 8.88 -4.28
CA ILE A 58 13.80 9.31 -3.01
C ILE A 58 12.27 9.38 -3.11
N LYS A 59 11.76 9.87 -4.24
CA LYS A 59 10.32 9.93 -4.50
C LYS A 59 9.72 8.52 -4.52
N GLU A 60 10.31 7.59 -5.24
CA GLU A 60 9.86 6.19 -5.33
C GLU A 60 9.86 5.49 -3.95
N VAL A 61 10.93 5.65 -3.18
CA VAL A 61 11.02 5.16 -1.79
C VAL A 61 9.89 5.72 -0.92
N LEU A 62 9.62 7.03 -1.01
CA LEU A 62 8.56 7.67 -0.24
C LEU A 62 7.16 7.21 -0.69
N GLU A 63 6.93 7.07 -1.97
CA GLU A 63 5.66 6.59 -2.53
C GLU A 63 5.36 5.17 -2.06
N ASN A 64 6.31 4.25 -2.15
CA ASN A 64 6.20 2.89 -1.70
C ASN A 64 5.93 2.80 -0.19
N LEU A 65 6.66 3.58 0.59
CA LEU A 65 6.46 3.67 2.04
C LEU A 65 5.05 4.17 2.37
N LEU A 66 4.62 5.26 1.75
CA LEU A 66 3.32 5.89 2.05
C LEU A 66 2.15 5.00 1.64
N ILE A 67 2.23 4.33 0.49
CA ILE A 67 1.13 3.53 -0.02
C ILE A 67 0.88 2.27 0.82
N PHE A 68 1.90 1.76 1.55
CA PHE A 68 1.77 0.60 2.43
C PHE A 68 1.38 0.94 3.88
N ILE A 69 1.39 2.21 4.30
CA ILE A 69 0.91 2.62 5.63
C ILE A 69 -0.53 2.13 5.89
N PRO A 70 -1.50 2.30 4.97
CA PRO A 70 -2.86 1.80 5.17
C PRO A 70 -2.92 0.30 5.40
N MET A 71 -2.06 -0.51 4.76
CA MET A 71 -1.98 -1.95 4.96
C MET A 71 -1.81 -2.31 6.43
N GLY A 72 -0.84 -1.68 7.10
CA GLY A 72 -0.57 -1.91 8.52
C GLY A 72 -1.74 -1.50 9.42
N ILE A 73 -2.40 -0.39 9.11
CA ILE A 73 -3.59 0.10 9.82
C ILE A 73 -4.74 -0.89 9.69
N TYR A 74 -5.06 -1.34 8.46
CA TYR A 74 -6.12 -2.31 8.21
C TYR A 74 -5.87 -3.64 8.92
N LEU A 75 -4.62 -4.13 8.92
CA LEU A 75 -4.26 -5.36 9.64
C LEU A 75 -4.45 -5.22 11.15
N GLN A 76 -4.20 -4.05 11.73
CA GLN A 76 -4.48 -3.79 13.14
C GLN A 76 -5.99 -3.76 13.45
N MET A 77 -6.79 -3.23 12.53
CA MET A 77 -8.24 -3.19 12.69
C MET A 77 -8.88 -4.57 12.50
N LEU A 78 -8.50 -5.30 11.43
CA LEU A 78 -9.15 -6.55 11.03
C LEU A 78 -8.65 -7.77 11.81
N LEU A 79 -7.35 -7.79 12.14
CA LEU A 79 -6.66 -8.89 12.81
C LEU A 79 -6.08 -8.46 14.17
N PRO A 80 -6.90 -7.93 15.09
CA PRO A 80 -6.42 -7.38 16.37
C PRO A 80 -5.67 -8.39 17.23
N GLU A 81 -6.13 -9.62 17.24
CA GLU A 81 -5.60 -10.71 18.09
C GLU A 81 -4.39 -11.42 17.47
N SER A 82 -4.11 -11.14 16.19
CA SER A 82 -2.98 -11.78 15.50
C SER A 82 -1.66 -11.24 16.03
N ARG A 83 -0.69 -12.15 16.17
CA ARG A 83 0.67 -11.84 16.62
C ARG A 83 1.36 -10.93 15.60
N PHE A 84 2.31 -10.13 16.06
CA PHE A 84 3.04 -9.17 15.24
C PHE A 84 3.69 -9.81 14.00
N HIS A 85 4.35 -10.96 14.18
CA HIS A 85 5.01 -11.64 13.06
C HIS A 85 4.04 -12.10 11.97
N VAL A 86 2.78 -12.43 12.30
CA VAL A 86 1.77 -12.78 11.29
C VAL A 86 1.47 -11.56 10.40
N LYS A 87 1.30 -10.40 11.02
CA LYS A 87 1.07 -9.15 10.27
C LYS A 87 2.28 -8.77 9.43
N LEU A 88 3.49 -8.94 9.97
CA LEU A 88 4.73 -8.72 9.22
C LEU A 88 4.81 -9.62 7.99
N VAL A 89 4.53 -10.92 8.15
CA VAL A 89 4.53 -11.87 7.02
C VAL A 89 3.47 -11.50 5.97
N ILE A 90 2.29 -11.04 6.38
CA ILE A 90 1.26 -10.58 5.45
C ILE A 90 1.76 -9.35 4.66
N ILE A 91 2.35 -8.36 5.32
CA ILE A 91 2.86 -7.14 4.66
C ILE A 91 3.99 -7.48 3.69
N ALA A 92 5.04 -8.15 4.18
CA ALA A 92 6.20 -8.51 3.36
C ALA A 92 5.82 -9.49 2.23
N GLY A 93 4.95 -10.45 2.51
CA GLY A 93 4.43 -11.39 1.51
C GLY A 93 3.61 -10.70 0.43
N SER A 94 2.78 -9.73 0.79
CA SER A 94 2.02 -8.92 -0.18
C SER A 94 2.96 -8.12 -1.08
N SER A 95 3.99 -7.49 -0.52
CA SER A 95 5.00 -6.77 -1.30
C SER A 95 5.75 -7.71 -2.23
N LEU A 96 6.23 -8.86 -1.73
CA LEU A 96 6.93 -9.85 -2.54
C LEU A 96 6.06 -10.38 -3.68
N LEU A 97 4.75 -10.59 -3.44
CA LEU A 97 3.81 -11.02 -4.49
C LEU A 97 3.67 -9.95 -5.58
N LEU A 98 3.63 -8.67 -5.22
CA LEU A 98 3.56 -7.57 -6.18
C LEU A 98 4.84 -7.49 -7.01
N GLU A 99 6.03 -7.57 -6.39
CA GLU A 99 7.32 -7.62 -7.08
C GLU A 99 7.41 -8.82 -8.04
N THR A 100 6.96 -9.99 -7.58
CA THR A 100 6.92 -11.20 -8.42
C THR A 100 5.96 -11.02 -9.60
N ALA A 101 4.80 -10.41 -9.37
CA ALA A 101 3.83 -10.13 -10.42
C ALA A 101 4.38 -9.14 -11.46
N GLN A 102 5.07 -8.07 -11.05
CA GLN A 102 5.75 -7.13 -11.95
C GLN A 102 6.76 -7.83 -12.85
N TYR A 103 7.57 -8.72 -12.27
CA TYR A 103 8.54 -9.51 -13.04
C TYR A 103 7.88 -10.46 -14.05
N ILE A 104 6.84 -11.21 -13.62
CA ILE A 104 6.14 -12.17 -14.49
C ILE A 104 5.44 -11.44 -15.64
N LEU A 105 4.75 -10.35 -15.33
CA LEU A 105 4.01 -9.56 -16.31
C LEU A 105 4.92 -8.67 -17.18
N ALA A 106 6.22 -8.54 -16.83
CA ALA A 106 7.19 -7.67 -17.49
C ALA A 106 6.74 -6.19 -17.52
N VAL A 107 6.08 -5.72 -16.45
CA VAL A 107 5.51 -4.37 -16.35
C VAL A 107 6.33 -3.43 -15.48
N GLY A 108 7.54 -3.82 -15.12
CA GLY A 108 8.42 -3.02 -14.29
C GLY A 108 9.68 -3.76 -13.86
N ARG A 109 10.44 -3.07 -13.00
CA ARG A 109 11.64 -3.60 -12.35
C ARG A 109 11.26 -4.15 -10.98
N SER A 110 11.61 -5.40 -10.72
CA SER A 110 11.48 -6.00 -9.38
C SER A 110 12.66 -5.58 -8.53
N ASP A 111 12.41 -4.84 -7.45
CA ASP A 111 13.46 -4.23 -6.63
C ASP A 111 13.35 -4.63 -5.15
N ILE A 112 14.45 -5.10 -4.59
CA ILE A 112 14.53 -5.41 -3.15
C ILE A 112 14.30 -4.15 -2.28
N THR A 113 14.61 -2.97 -2.82
CA THR A 113 14.35 -1.70 -2.15
C THR A 113 12.86 -1.49 -1.94
N ASP A 114 12.03 -1.83 -2.94
CA ASP A 114 10.58 -1.73 -2.87
C ASP A 114 10.01 -2.70 -1.84
N LEU A 115 10.51 -3.93 -1.78
CA LEU A 115 10.13 -4.88 -0.74
C LEU A 115 10.43 -4.33 0.67
N LEU A 116 11.59 -3.71 0.87
CA LEU A 116 11.99 -3.13 2.15
C LEU A 116 11.15 -1.90 2.52
N THR A 117 10.95 -0.99 1.57
CA THR A 117 10.20 0.26 1.80
C THR A 117 8.71 0.01 2.01
N ASN A 118 8.11 -0.87 1.23
CA ASN A 118 6.73 -1.34 1.39
C ASN A 118 6.53 -1.99 2.77
N THR A 119 7.44 -2.89 3.15
CA THR A 119 7.37 -3.54 4.47
C THR A 119 7.50 -2.52 5.59
N THR A 120 8.43 -1.57 5.47
CA THR A 120 8.61 -0.48 6.44
C THR A 120 7.36 0.40 6.52
N GLY A 121 6.74 0.75 5.40
CA GLY A 121 5.48 1.48 5.35
C GLY A 121 4.36 0.78 6.13
N GLY A 122 4.20 -0.53 5.92
CA GLY A 122 3.24 -1.33 6.67
C GLY A 122 3.53 -1.36 8.18
N LEU A 123 4.81 -1.44 8.58
CA LEU A 123 5.22 -1.37 9.99
C LEU A 123 4.91 0.02 10.59
N LEU A 124 5.15 1.09 9.85
CA LEU A 124 4.76 2.45 10.26
C LEU A 124 3.24 2.56 10.45
N GLY A 125 2.45 1.93 9.58
CA GLY A 125 1.00 1.86 9.73
C GLY A 125 0.56 1.15 11.02
N ILE A 126 1.21 0.03 11.36
CA ILE A 126 1.00 -0.68 12.64
C ILE A 126 1.33 0.24 13.82
N ALA A 127 2.48 0.92 13.77
CA ALA A 127 2.92 1.84 14.82
C ALA A 127 1.97 3.03 14.96
N LEU A 128 1.58 3.65 13.86
CA LEU A 128 0.65 4.79 13.83
C LEU A 128 -0.69 4.43 14.46
N TYR A 129 -1.26 3.27 14.11
CA TYR A 129 -2.47 2.79 14.74
C TYR A 129 -2.29 2.62 16.25
N GLY A 130 -1.17 2.00 16.68
CA GLY A 130 -0.85 1.81 18.10
C GLY A 130 -0.72 3.13 18.86
N ILE A 131 -0.07 4.14 18.27
CA ILE A 131 0.04 5.50 18.81
C ILE A 131 -1.34 6.13 18.98
N MET A 132 -2.20 6.05 17.95
CA MET A 132 -3.55 6.61 18.02
C MET A 132 -4.42 5.94 19.08
N VAL A 133 -4.31 4.62 19.26
CA VAL A 133 -5.01 3.91 20.35
C VAL A 133 -4.55 4.43 21.73
N ARG A 134 -3.25 4.70 21.91
CA ARG A 134 -2.70 5.24 23.16
C ARG A 134 -3.17 6.67 23.39
N LEU A 135 -3.12 7.54 22.39
CA LEU A 135 -3.53 8.94 22.47
C LEU A 135 -5.03 9.08 22.80
N LEU A 136 -5.85 8.32 22.09
CA LEU A 136 -7.31 8.34 22.28
C LEU A 136 -7.78 7.53 23.50
N LYS A 137 -6.85 6.76 24.13
CA LYS A 137 -7.12 5.87 25.27
C LYS A 137 -8.31 4.93 25.04
N ASN A 138 -8.68 4.72 23.77
CA ASN A 138 -9.86 3.94 23.40
C ASN A 138 -9.70 3.39 21.98
N ARG A 139 -9.64 2.07 21.87
CA ARG A 139 -9.49 1.38 20.58
C ARG A 139 -10.67 1.65 19.64
N ALA A 140 -11.90 1.68 20.16
CA ALA A 140 -13.08 1.92 19.34
C ALA A 140 -13.09 3.33 18.73
N ARG A 141 -12.51 4.32 19.42
CA ARG A 141 -12.33 5.67 18.87
C ARG A 141 -11.27 5.69 17.76
N ALA A 142 -10.16 4.97 17.94
CA ALA A 142 -9.14 4.82 16.91
C ALA A 142 -9.69 4.11 15.67
N ASP A 143 -10.41 3.00 15.85
CA ASP A 143 -11.08 2.28 14.76
C ASP A 143 -12.03 3.22 13.98
N LYS A 144 -12.85 4.02 14.69
CA LYS A 144 -13.78 4.96 14.06
C LYS A 144 -13.03 6.06 13.30
N LEU A 145 -11.94 6.59 13.85
CA LEU A 145 -11.11 7.60 13.19
C LEU A 145 -10.54 7.06 11.88
N PHE A 146 -9.86 5.92 11.92
CA PHE A 146 -9.27 5.32 10.73
C PHE A 146 -10.32 4.85 9.72
N PHE A 147 -11.48 4.41 10.17
CA PHE A 147 -12.60 4.12 9.28
C PHE A 147 -13.06 5.37 8.52
N ILE A 148 -13.25 6.50 9.19
CA ILE A 148 -13.66 7.77 8.57
C ILE A 148 -12.58 8.23 7.57
N LEU A 149 -11.31 8.21 7.96
CA LEU A 149 -10.20 8.55 7.07
C LEU A 149 -10.18 7.64 5.83
N ALA A 150 -10.36 6.33 6.01
CA ALA A 150 -10.41 5.37 4.92
C ALA A 150 -11.58 5.62 3.95
N VAL A 151 -12.76 5.97 4.47
CA VAL A 151 -13.92 6.35 3.63
C VAL A 151 -13.60 7.60 2.82
N ILE A 152 -13.08 8.65 3.46
CA ILE A 152 -12.77 9.92 2.79
C ILE A 152 -11.71 9.72 1.70
N THR A 153 -10.60 9.04 2.02
CA THR A 153 -9.51 8.80 1.05
C THR A 153 -9.97 7.90 -0.09
N SER A 154 -10.70 6.82 0.19
CA SER A 154 -11.23 5.94 -0.86
C SER A 154 -12.22 6.68 -1.76
N ALA A 155 -13.13 7.47 -1.21
CA ALA A 155 -14.08 8.26 -1.98
C ALA A 155 -13.37 9.32 -2.84
N ALA A 156 -12.35 10.00 -2.30
CA ALA A 156 -11.58 10.99 -3.04
C ALA A 156 -10.82 10.37 -4.22
N ILE A 157 -10.14 9.22 -3.99
CA ILE A 157 -9.38 8.53 -5.03
C ILE A 157 -10.33 8.00 -6.11
N VAL A 158 -11.38 7.25 -5.72
CA VAL A 158 -12.34 6.69 -6.68
C VAL A 158 -13.07 7.80 -7.44
N GLY A 159 -13.42 8.89 -6.77
CA GLY A 159 -14.04 10.06 -7.42
C GLY A 159 -13.13 10.73 -8.43
N LEU A 160 -11.84 10.92 -8.09
CA LEU A 160 -10.84 11.46 -9.02
C LEU A 160 -10.66 10.56 -10.24
N LEU A 161 -10.58 9.24 -10.02
CA LEU A 161 -10.46 8.28 -11.11
C LEU A 161 -11.67 8.29 -12.04
N ALA A 162 -12.88 8.35 -11.47
CA ALA A 162 -14.11 8.47 -12.25
C ALA A 162 -14.12 9.75 -13.09
N LEU A 163 -13.70 10.89 -12.53
CA LEU A 163 -13.58 12.14 -13.27
C LEU A 163 -12.57 12.06 -14.41
N LEU A 164 -11.41 11.44 -14.18
CA LEU A 164 -10.39 11.26 -15.21
C LEU A 164 -10.89 10.35 -16.33
N LEU A 165 -11.63 9.29 -16.02
CA LEU A 165 -12.22 8.38 -17.02
C LEU A 165 -13.32 9.05 -17.84
N LEU A 166 -14.08 10.01 -17.26
CA LEU A 166 -15.14 10.73 -17.95
C LEU A 166 -14.59 11.90 -18.82
N ALA A 167 -13.40 12.39 -18.47
CA ALA A 167 -12.74 13.50 -19.18
C ALA A 167 -11.87 13.03 -20.36
N ASN A 168 -11.65 11.73 -20.52
CA ASN A 168 -10.83 11.11 -21.56
C ASN A 168 -11.73 10.39 -22.57
#